data_268f64d5e61b97494fcedc530d9822b3
#
_entry.id   268f64d5e61b97494fcedc530d9822b3
#
_cell.length_a   1.000
_cell.length_b   1.000
_cell.length_c   1.000
_cell.angle_alpha   90.00
_cell.angle_beta   90.00
_cell.angle_gamma   90.00
#
_symmetry.space_group_name_H-M   'P 1'
#
loop_
_entity.id
_entity.type
_entity.pdbx_description
1 polymer ?
#
loop_
_entity_poly.entity_id
_entity_poly.type
_entity_poly.pdbx_seq_one_letter_code
_entity_poly.pdbx_strand_id
1 'polypeptide(L)'
;MIATNSIKAWFLAARPKTLSAAAVPVLIAIALAMRDCYLMETVGDAAQPRILRIPTLLCLLFAWVMQIDSNFVNDYFDFKRGNDDETRLGPKRACAEGWITEHAMKTGIIVTTLLGCAIGLPLVIYGGIAMIWVGVACVAFCFLYTTTFSYHGMGDILVLLFFGIVPVCCTYYVIMPEGYKTVNAEVMMAAIACGLVVDTLLVVNNFRDRDNDREAGKRTLIVKLIDRWGEKSALRLYLLLGYVPLAIMMGMEIHDAVVRDTSTFALPLYAVYAVMHHTTYRQMKTINHGRELNRVLGSTARNIFIYGQIVFLTIVLGFALEI
;
A
#
# COMPACT_ATOMS: atom_id res chain seq x y z
N MET A 1 -29.99 -2.82 -11.75
CA MET A 1 -29.78 -3.21 -10.34
C MET A 1 -28.73 -4.32 -10.26
N ILE A 2 -27.90 -4.35 -9.22
CA ILE A 2 -26.94 -5.44 -8.97
C ILE A 2 -27.70 -6.52 -8.21
N ALA A 3 -27.68 -7.75 -8.72
CA ALA A 3 -28.32 -8.87 -8.03
C ALA A 3 -27.58 -9.19 -6.73
N THR A 4 -28.33 -9.44 -5.65
CA THR A 4 -27.77 -9.73 -4.32
C THR A 4 -26.91 -11.00 -4.35
N ASN A 5 -25.76 -10.96 -3.70
CA ASN A 5 -24.74 -12.01 -3.63
C ASN A 5 -24.21 -12.48 -5.00
N SER A 6 -24.38 -11.69 -6.07
CA SER A 6 -23.86 -12.01 -7.39
C SER A 6 -22.33 -11.87 -7.47
N ILE A 7 -21.71 -12.53 -8.44
CA ILE A 7 -20.26 -12.38 -8.73
C ILE A 7 -19.89 -10.90 -8.92
N LYS A 8 -20.74 -10.13 -9.59
CA LYS A 8 -20.55 -8.68 -9.77
C LYS A 8 -20.54 -7.92 -8.44
N ALA A 9 -21.41 -8.29 -7.49
CA ALA A 9 -21.43 -7.69 -6.15
C ALA A 9 -20.12 -7.96 -5.40
N TRP A 10 -19.64 -9.20 -5.41
CA TRP A 10 -18.38 -9.60 -4.79
C TRP A 10 -17.17 -8.92 -5.43
N PHE A 11 -17.13 -8.83 -6.75
CA PHE A 11 -16.07 -8.11 -7.47
C PHE A 11 -16.00 -6.64 -7.07
N LEU A 12 -17.15 -5.97 -6.92
CA LEU A 12 -17.21 -4.59 -6.48
C LEU A 12 -16.81 -4.42 -5.01
N ALA A 13 -17.21 -5.37 -4.14
CA ALA A 13 -16.82 -5.37 -2.73
C ALA A 13 -15.31 -5.59 -2.54
N ALA A 14 -14.69 -6.44 -3.36
CA ALA A 14 -13.25 -6.69 -3.37
C ALA A 14 -12.42 -5.45 -3.77
N ARG A 15 -13.04 -4.45 -4.42
CA ARG A 15 -12.40 -3.18 -4.85
C ARG A 15 -11.11 -3.38 -5.63
N PRO A 16 -11.14 -3.91 -6.87
CA PRO A 16 -9.95 -4.22 -7.67
C PRO A 16 -8.93 -3.06 -7.79
N LYS A 17 -9.40 -1.83 -7.76
CA LYS A 17 -8.53 -0.64 -7.81
C LYS A 17 -7.56 -0.54 -6.62
N THR A 18 -7.88 -1.11 -5.47
CA THR A 18 -6.99 -1.12 -4.30
C THR A 18 -5.95 -2.24 -4.36
N LEU A 19 -6.19 -3.28 -5.16
CA LEU A 19 -5.24 -4.39 -5.33
C LEU A 19 -3.95 -3.94 -6.01
N SER A 20 -4.01 -2.94 -6.89
CA SER A 20 -2.82 -2.35 -7.49
C SER A 20 -1.92 -1.70 -6.44
N ALA A 21 -2.50 -1.00 -5.46
CA ALA A 21 -1.73 -0.40 -4.36
C ALA A 21 -1.11 -1.47 -3.44
N ALA A 22 -1.82 -2.57 -3.18
CA ALA A 22 -1.30 -3.68 -2.38
C ALA A 22 -0.14 -4.44 -3.07
N ALA A 23 -0.06 -4.41 -4.41
CA ALA A 23 1.05 -5.02 -5.15
C ALA A 23 2.33 -4.18 -5.11
N VAL A 24 2.23 -2.85 -4.96
CA VAL A 24 3.38 -1.93 -5.05
C VAL A 24 4.52 -2.28 -4.07
N PRO A 25 4.28 -2.52 -2.78
CA PRO A 25 5.37 -2.87 -1.86
C PRO A 25 6.06 -4.20 -2.24
N VAL A 26 5.31 -5.18 -2.76
CA VAL A 26 5.86 -6.45 -3.23
C VAL A 26 6.74 -6.23 -4.46
N LEU A 27 6.30 -5.40 -5.41
CA LEU A 27 7.09 -5.04 -6.61
C LEU A 27 8.39 -4.34 -6.27
N ILE A 28 8.37 -3.40 -5.32
CA ILE A 28 9.58 -2.70 -4.85
C ILE A 28 10.55 -3.70 -4.20
N ALA A 29 10.04 -4.60 -3.35
CA ALA A 29 10.86 -5.64 -2.74
C ALA A 29 11.51 -6.58 -3.76
N ILE A 30 10.76 -6.96 -4.81
CA ILE A 30 11.26 -7.79 -5.91
C ILE A 30 12.40 -7.06 -6.65
N ALA A 31 12.23 -5.79 -7.00
CA ALA A 31 13.24 -5.01 -7.71
C ALA A 31 14.55 -4.90 -6.89
N LEU A 32 14.43 -4.61 -5.60
CA LEU A 32 15.61 -4.54 -4.69
C LEU A 32 16.28 -5.90 -4.56
N ALA A 33 15.54 -6.98 -4.38
CA ALA A 33 16.09 -8.31 -4.27
C ALA A 33 16.77 -8.78 -5.58
N MET A 34 16.19 -8.44 -6.75
CA MET A 34 16.81 -8.71 -8.05
C MET A 34 18.14 -7.96 -8.21
N ARG A 35 18.15 -6.67 -7.86
CA ARG A 35 19.37 -5.85 -7.86
C ARG A 35 20.45 -6.46 -6.97
N ASP A 36 20.11 -6.77 -5.74
CA ASP A 36 21.08 -7.27 -4.78
C ASP A 36 21.63 -8.65 -5.20
N CYS A 37 20.77 -9.55 -5.72
CA CYS A 37 21.22 -10.80 -6.32
C CYS A 37 22.17 -10.57 -7.51
N TYR A 38 21.86 -9.61 -8.39
CA TYR A 38 22.73 -9.27 -9.53
C TYR A 38 24.09 -8.78 -9.07
N LEU A 39 24.14 -7.92 -8.06
CA LEU A 39 25.39 -7.39 -7.54
C LEU A 39 26.28 -8.45 -6.89
N MET A 40 25.67 -9.48 -6.29
CA MET A 40 26.40 -10.62 -5.74
C MET A 40 27.07 -11.47 -6.83
N GLU A 41 26.48 -11.53 -8.04
CA GLU A 41 27.07 -12.23 -9.19
C GLU A 41 28.38 -11.64 -9.66
N THR A 42 28.49 -10.31 -9.61
CA THR A 42 29.68 -9.60 -10.13
C THR A 42 30.89 -9.66 -9.20
N VAL A 43 30.71 -10.14 -7.97
CA VAL A 43 31.76 -10.11 -6.92
C VAL A 43 32.38 -11.48 -6.61
N GLY A 44 31.89 -12.61 -7.15
CA GLY A 44 32.39 -13.94 -6.81
C GLY A 44 32.11 -15.05 -7.81
N ASP A 45 32.95 -16.11 -7.76
CA ASP A 45 32.87 -17.33 -8.55
C ASP A 45 31.76 -18.31 -8.14
N ALA A 46 30.88 -17.96 -7.19
CA ALA A 46 29.81 -18.81 -6.72
C ALA A 46 28.62 -18.80 -7.69
N ALA A 47 27.88 -19.92 -7.71
CA ALA A 47 26.65 -20.03 -8.51
C ALA A 47 25.72 -18.86 -8.23
N GLN A 48 25.33 -18.17 -9.29
CA GLN A 48 24.52 -16.93 -9.32
C GLN A 48 23.30 -16.99 -8.38
N PRO A 49 23.27 -16.21 -7.29
CA PRO A 49 22.09 -16.16 -6.43
C PRO A 49 20.91 -15.56 -7.21
N ARG A 50 19.76 -16.19 -7.06
CA ARG A 50 18.51 -15.75 -7.72
C ARG A 50 17.40 -15.68 -6.69
N ILE A 51 16.51 -14.70 -6.87
CA ILE A 51 15.32 -14.63 -6.04
C ILE A 51 14.47 -15.91 -6.11
N LEU A 52 13.87 -16.27 -4.99
CA LEU A 52 13.05 -17.47 -4.89
C LEU A 52 11.65 -17.20 -5.50
N ARG A 53 11.29 -17.89 -6.57
CA ARG A 53 10.05 -17.65 -7.33
C ARG A 53 8.78 -18.00 -6.54
N ILE A 54 8.80 -19.11 -5.81
CA ILE A 54 7.61 -19.58 -5.05
C ILE A 54 7.22 -18.57 -3.97
N PRO A 55 8.10 -18.16 -3.03
CA PRO A 55 7.73 -17.16 -2.02
C PRO A 55 7.39 -15.80 -2.65
N THR A 56 7.97 -15.43 -3.79
CA THR A 56 7.60 -14.21 -4.53
C THR A 56 6.11 -14.24 -4.93
N LEU A 57 5.65 -15.34 -5.52
CA LEU A 57 4.24 -15.49 -5.87
C LEU A 57 3.34 -15.51 -4.63
N LEU A 58 3.76 -16.24 -3.58
CA LEU A 58 2.99 -16.32 -2.33
C LEU A 58 2.85 -14.94 -1.66
N CYS A 59 3.89 -14.11 -1.63
CA CYS A 59 3.83 -12.75 -1.08
C CYS A 59 2.83 -11.87 -1.86
N LEU A 60 2.82 -11.95 -3.19
CA LEU A 60 1.87 -11.19 -4.01
C LEU A 60 0.43 -11.64 -3.79
N LEU A 61 0.19 -12.96 -3.78
CA LEU A 61 -1.14 -13.52 -3.52
C LEU A 61 -1.61 -13.19 -2.10
N PHE A 62 -0.73 -13.28 -1.10
CA PHE A 62 -1.02 -12.91 0.28
C PHE A 62 -1.43 -11.43 0.38
N ALA A 63 -0.65 -10.53 -0.22
CA ALA A 63 -0.97 -9.10 -0.23
C ALA A 63 -2.35 -8.81 -0.85
N TRP A 64 -2.70 -9.46 -1.96
CA TRP A 64 -3.99 -9.30 -2.60
C TRP A 64 -5.14 -9.86 -1.77
N VAL A 65 -4.99 -11.06 -1.20
CA VAL A 65 -6.04 -11.68 -0.37
C VAL A 65 -6.26 -10.85 0.90
N MET A 66 -5.21 -10.40 1.58
CA MET A 66 -5.32 -9.55 2.77
C MET A 66 -5.95 -8.19 2.44
N GLN A 67 -5.68 -7.63 1.25
CA GLN A 67 -6.34 -6.41 0.79
C GLN A 67 -7.84 -6.61 0.56
N ILE A 68 -8.24 -7.75 -0.03
CA ILE A 68 -9.66 -8.09 -0.21
C ILE A 68 -10.33 -8.30 1.16
N ASP A 69 -9.68 -9.03 2.05
CA ASP A 69 -10.16 -9.28 3.41
C ASP A 69 -10.39 -7.95 4.16
N SER A 70 -9.41 -7.05 4.13
CA SER A 70 -9.54 -5.71 4.71
C SER A 70 -10.71 -4.91 4.11
N ASN A 71 -10.97 -5.02 2.80
CA ASN A 71 -12.11 -4.37 2.16
C ASN A 71 -13.45 -4.95 2.65
N PHE A 72 -13.54 -6.27 2.83
CA PHE A 72 -14.74 -6.94 3.35
C PHE A 72 -14.98 -6.61 4.83
N VAL A 73 -13.93 -6.64 5.65
CA VAL A 73 -13.97 -6.24 7.06
C VAL A 73 -14.45 -4.80 7.20
N ASN A 74 -13.90 -3.87 6.41
CA ASN A 74 -14.33 -2.48 6.40
C ASN A 74 -15.81 -2.34 5.98
N ASP A 75 -16.25 -3.06 4.95
CA ASP A 75 -17.63 -3.01 4.46
C ASP A 75 -18.60 -3.51 5.54
N TYR A 76 -18.28 -4.62 6.19
CA TYR A 76 -19.12 -5.22 7.22
C TYR A 76 -19.22 -4.37 8.49
N PHE A 77 -18.06 -3.93 9.05
CA PHE A 77 -18.07 -3.21 10.32
C PHE A 77 -18.57 -1.77 10.20
N ASP A 78 -18.32 -1.08 9.08
CA ASP A 78 -18.87 0.25 8.84
C ASP A 78 -20.39 0.19 8.69
N PHE A 79 -20.92 -0.83 7.96
CA PHE A 79 -22.36 -1.09 7.87
C PHE A 79 -22.99 -1.35 9.25
N LYS A 80 -22.37 -2.21 10.08
CA LYS A 80 -22.86 -2.52 11.43
C LYS A 80 -22.91 -1.31 12.36
N ARG A 81 -22.04 -0.33 12.16
CA ARG A 81 -22.01 0.90 12.96
C ARG A 81 -22.94 1.99 12.43
N GLY A 82 -23.57 1.78 11.28
CA GLY A 82 -24.38 2.80 10.64
C GLY A 82 -23.59 3.94 10.02
N ASN A 83 -22.29 3.77 9.79
CA ASN A 83 -21.40 4.78 9.17
C ASN A 83 -21.63 4.91 7.65
N ASP A 84 -22.44 4.03 7.06
CA ASP A 84 -22.66 3.93 5.62
C ASP A 84 -24.08 4.38 5.24
N ASP A 85 -24.52 5.49 5.77
CA ASP A 85 -25.83 6.11 5.48
C ASP A 85 -25.82 6.96 4.19
N GLU A 86 -26.90 7.69 3.93
CA GLU A 86 -27.07 8.56 2.75
C GLU A 86 -26.07 9.74 2.73
N THR A 87 -25.51 10.13 3.88
CA THR A 87 -24.55 11.23 4.02
C THR A 87 -23.14 10.82 3.59
N ARG A 88 -22.90 9.52 3.43
CA ARG A 88 -21.59 8.98 3.02
C ARG A 88 -21.10 9.60 1.72
N LEU A 89 -19.93 10.22 1.75
CA LEU A 89 -19.27 10.83 0.59
C LEU A 89 -18.45 9.80 -0.22
N GLY A 90 -17.99 8.73 0.42
CA GLY A 90 -17.15 7.68 -0.19
C GLY A 90 -17.89 6.78 -1.19
N PRO A 91 -17.15 5.87 -1.86
CA PRO A 91 -17.75 4.88 -2.75
C PRO A 91 -18.80 4.04 -2.04
N LYS A 92 -19.80 3.60 -2.80
CA LYS A 92 -20.88 2.72 -2.30
C LYS A 92 -20.32 1.44 -1.69
N ARG A 93 -20.95 0.98 -0.61
CA ARG A 93 -20.59 -0.23 0.14
C ARG A 93 -21.57 -1.35 -0.16
N ALA A 94 -21.06 -2.58 -0.30
CA ALA A 94 -21.88 -3.70 -0.75
C ALA A 94 -22.95 -4.10 0.27
N CYS A 95 -22.65 -4.05 1.58
CA CYS A 95 -23.64 -4.32 2.63
C CYS A 95 -24.71 -3.22 2.71
N ALA A 96 -24.31 -1.95 2.70
CA ALA A 96 -25.22 -0.82 2.80
C ALA A 96 -26.19 -0.71 1.60
N GLU A 97 -25.71 -1.04 0.40
CA GLU A 97 -26.54 -1.07 -0.82
C GLU A 97 -27.36 -2.37 -0.99
N GLY A 98 -27.25 -3.32 -0.05
CA GLY A 98 -27.94 -4.62 -0.14
C GLY A 98 -27.41 -5.54 -1.25
N TRP A 99 -26.24 -5.24 -1.83
CA TRP A 99 -25.61 -6.08 -2.86
C TRP A 99 -25.07 -7.39 -2.30
N ILE A 100 -24.63 -7.38 -1.04
CA ILE A 100 -24.20 -8.56 -0.30
C ILE A 100 -24.92 -8.57 1.04
N THR A 101 -25.53 -9.72 1.39
CA THR A 101 -26.18 -9.86 2.69
C THR A 101 -25.14 -9.90 3.80
N GLU A 102 -25.54 -9.46 5.00
CA GLU A 102 -24.67 -9.49 6.19
C GLU A 102 -24.08 -10.89 6.45
N HIS A 103 -24.90 -11.93 6.35
CA HIS A 103 -24.45 -13.31 6.55
C HIS A 103 -23.44 -13.74 5.49
N ALA A 104 -23.68 -13.42 4.21
CA ALA A 104 -22.75 -13.73 3.14
C ALA A 104 -21.42 -12.97 3.32
N MET A 105 -21.45 -11.68 3.74
CA MET A 105 -20.24 -10.91 3.98
C MET A 105 -19.40 -11.50 5.13
N LYS A 106 -20.02 -11.93 6.23
CA LYS A 106 -19.33 -12.66 7.32
C LYS A 106 -18.64 -13.92 6.80
N THR A 107 -19.35 -14.71 6.00
CA THR A 107 -18.78 -15.90 5.38
C THR A 107 -17.61 -15.53 4.45
N GLY A 108 -17.75 -14.47 3.66
CA GLY A 108 -16.69 -13.96 2.80
C GLY A 108 -15.43 -13.58 3.57
N ILE A 109 -15.56 -12.87 4.70
CA ILE A 109 -14.45 -12.52 5.60
C ILE A 109 -13.76 -13.80 6.12
N ILE A 110 -14.53 -14.75 6.64
CA ILE A 110 -13.95 -16.02 7.15
C ILE A 110 -13.17 -16.74 6.05
N VAL A 111 -13.74 -16.84 4.84
CA VAL A 111 -13.10 -17.51 3.69
C VAL A 111 -11.83 -16.77 3.28
N THR A 112 -11.85 -15.44 3.15
CA THR A 112 -10.66 -14.66 2.75
C THR A 112 -9.58 -14.68 3.82
N THR A 113 -9.92 -14.60 5.11
CA THR A 113 -8.96 -14.73 6.22
C THR A 113 -8.30 -16.11 6.21
N LEU A 114 -9.07 -17.19 6.10
CA LEU A 114 -8.53 -18.57 6.05
C LEU A 114 -7.66 -18.78 4.80
N LEU A 115 -8.05 -18.23 3.66
CA LEU A 115 -7.26 -18.27 2.42
C LEU A 115 -5.95 -17.49 2.60
N GLY A 116 -5.99 -16.32 3.22
CA GLY A 116 -4.79 -15.55 3.59
C GLY A 116 -3.84 -16.36 4.48
N CYS A 117 -4.37 -17.01 5.52
CA CYS A 117 -3.59 -17.90 6.38
C CYS A 117 -2.99 -19.07 5.59
N ALA A 118 -3.75 -19.71 4.71
CA ALA A 118 -3.28 -20.84 3.90
C ALA A 118 -2.16 -20.44 2.92
N ILE A 119 -2.22 -19.23 2.34
CA ILE A 119 -1.18 -18.69 1.45
C ILE A 119 0.02 -18.20 2.25
N GLY A 120 -0.19 -17.60 3.43
CA GLY A 120 0.87 -17.06 4.26
C GLY A 120 1.67 -18.13 5.01
N LEU A 121 1.03 -19.24 5.42
CA LEU A 121 1.68 -20.28 6.20
C LEU A 121 2.93 -20.89 5.53
N PRO A 122 2.94 -21.22 4.23
CA PRO A 122 4.14 -21.70 3.54
C PRO A 122 5.32 -20.70 3.56
N LEU A 123 5.10 -19.39 3.76
CA LEU A 123 6.18 -18.41 3.87
C LEU A 123 7.07 -18.66 5.09
N VAL A 124 6.58 -19.39 6.09
CA VAL A 124 7.35 -19.82 7.26
C VAL A 124 8.55 -20.69 6.86
N ILE A 125 8.42 -21.49 5.80
CA ILE A 125 9.52 -22.32 5.26
C ILE A 125 10.67 -21.45 4.79
N TYR A 126 10.37 -20.27 4.26
CA TYR A 126 11.35 -19.36 3.68
C TYR A 126 11.83 -18.27 4.66
N GLY A 127 10.98 -17.83 5.59
CA GLY A 127 11.27 -16.72 6.51
C GLY A 127 11.41 -17.12 7.98
N GLY A 128 11.26 -18.42 8.29
CA GLY A 128 11.32 -18.94 9.65
C GLY A 128 10.07 -18.63 10.47
N ILE A 129 10.09 -19.06 11.74
CA ILE A 129 8.95 -19.00 12.68
C ILE A 129 8.44 -17.55 12.89
N ALA A 130 9.29 -16.54 12.70
CA ALA A 130 8.91 -15.13 12.83
C ALA A 130 7.77 -14.74 11.86
N MET A 131 7.65 -15.41 10.71
CA MET A 131 6.59 -15.16 9.73
C MET A 131 5.19 -15.51 10.25
N ILE A 132 5.08 -16.40 11.24
CA ILE A 132 3.80 -16.66 11.93
C ILE A 132 3.32 -15.39 12.65
N TRP A 133 4.20 -14.72 13.39
CA TRP A 133 3.85 -13.50 14.09
C TRP A 133 3.54 -12.34 13.15
N VAL A 134 4.25 -12.24 12.03
CA VAL A 134 3.94 -11.29 10.97
C VAL A 134 2.55 -11.56 10.40
N GLY A 135 2.22 -12.82 10.09
CA GLY A 135 0.90 -13.21 9.60
C GLY A 135 -0.22 -12.90 10.59
N VAL A 136 -0.02 -13.22 11.87
CA VAL A 136 -0.96 -12.89 12.96
C VAL A 136 -1.15 -11.39 13.06
N ALA A 137 -0.08 -10.60 12.98
CA ALA A 137 -0.16 -9.13 12.99
C ALA A 137 -0.93 -8.58 11.78
N CYS A 138 -0.71 -9.13 10.58
CA CYS A 138 -1.44 -8.73 9.37
C CYS A 138 -2.95 -9.00 9.49
N VAL A 139 -3.33 -10.20 9.97
CA VAL A 139 -4.75 -10.53 10.20
C VAL A 139 -5.34 -9.61 11.27
N ALA A 140 -4.68 -9.48 12.43
CA ALA A 140 -5.14 -8.60 13.50
C ALA A 140 -5.31 -7.16 13.01
N PHE A 141 -4.38 -6.66 12.19
CA PHE A 141 -4.46 -5.33 11.59
C PHE A 141 -5.72 -5.14 10.73
N CYS A 142 -6.10 -6.10 9.90
CA CYS A 142 -7.31 -6.01 9.07
C CYS A 142 -8.55 -5.72 9.92
N PHE A 143 -8.66 -6.33 11.09
CA PHE A 143 -9.80 -6.12 12.00
C PHE A 143 -9.65 -4.88 12.87
N LEU A 144 -8.50 -4.69 13.52
CA LEU A 144 -8.27 -3.61 14.47
C LEU A 144 -8.20 -2.22 13.82
N TYR A 145 -7.74 -2.16 12.57
CA TYR A 145 -7.74 -0.91 11.82
C TYR A 145 -9.14 -0.30 11.75
N THR A 146 -10.12 -1.08 11.29
CA THR A 146 -11.51 -0.60 11.14
C THR A 146 -12.22 -0.43 12.47
N THR A 147 -11.95 -1.34 13.44
CA THR A 147 -12.72 -1.35 14.70
C THR A 147 -12.24 -0.34 15.71
N THR A 148 -10.94 -0.02 15.75
CA THR A 148 -10.35 0.74 16.85
C THR A 148 -9.44 1.88 16.38
N PHE A 149 -8.42 1.57 15.59
CA PHE A 149 -7.32 2.50 15.34
C PHE A 149 -7.69 3.68 14.44
N SER A 150 -8.62 3.49 13.50
CA SER A 150 -9.09 4.57 12.63
C SER A 150 -9.75 5.72 13.41
N TYR A 151 -10.35 5.43 14.57
CA TYR A 151 -11.00 6.44 15.42
C TYR A 151 -10.00 7.28 16.22
N HIS A 152 -8.80 6.75 16.51
CA HIS A 152 -7.79 7.41 17.33
C HIS A 152 -6.74 8.21 16.53
N GLY A 153 -6.85 8.22 15.20
CA GLY A 153 -5.89 8.90 14.32
C GLY A 153 -4.53 8.21 14.25
N MET A 154 -4.52 6.87 14.38
CA MET A 154 -3.34 6.04 14.22
C MET A 154 -3.25 5.40 12.82
N GLY A 155 -4.23 5.71 11.95
CA GLY A 155 -4.33 5.11 10.61
C GLY A 155 -3.08 5.31 9.77
N ASP A 156 -2.50 6.52 9.78
CA ASP A 156 -1.33 6.88 8.99
C ASP A 156 -0.08 6.05 9.40
N ILE A 157 0.15 5.87 10.71
CA ILE A 157 1.23 5.01 11.22
C ILE A 157 1.03 3.55 10.78
N LEU A 158 -0.21 3.07 10.83
CA LEU A 158 -0.53 1.71 10.45
C LEU A 158 -0.41 1.48 8.94
N VAL A 159 -0.74 2.48 8.12
CA VAL A 159 -0.48 2.43 6.68
C VAL A 159 1.03 2.38 6.42
N LEU A 160 1.83 3.22 7.08
CA LEU A 160 3.29 3.15 6.97
C LEU A 160 3.85 1.76 7.31
N LEU A 161 3.33 1.13 8.37
CA LEU A 161 3.76 -0.20 8.79
C LEU A 161 3.30 -1.29 7.83
N PHE A 162 1.99 -1.39 7.54
CA PHE A 162 1.38 -2.53 6.85
C PHE A 162 1.25 -2.37 5.33
N PHE A 163 1.53 -1.19 4.78
CA PHE A 163 1.66 -0.97 3.33
C PHE A 163 3.06 -0.50 2.91
N GLY A 164 3.97 -0.33 3.86
CA GLY A 164 5.36 0.01 3.62
C GLY A 164 6.30 -1.01 4.25
N ILE A 165 6.59 -0.85 5.54
CA ILE A 165 7.67 -1.56 6.23
C ILE A 165 7.46 -3.09 6.18
N VAL A 166 6.34 -3.58 6.66
CA VAL A 166 6.08 -5.04 6.72
C VAL A 166 6.11 -5.68 5.34
N PRO A 167 5.31 -5.23 4.35
CA PRO A 167 5.27 -5.93 3.07
C PRO A 167 6.56 -5.79 2.25
N VAL A 168 7.28 -4.66 2.30
CA VAL A 168 8.56 -4.53 1.58
C VAL A 168 9.64 -5.38 2.26
N CYS A 169 9.87 -5.18 3.57
CA CYS A 169 10.96 -5.85 4.26
C CYS A 169 10.76 -7.36 4.37
N CYS A 170 9.52 -7.82 4.69
CA CYS A 170 9.25 -9.25 4.80
C CYS A 170 9.27 -9.94 3.44
N THR A 171 8.74 -9.31 2.38
CA THR A 171 8.83 -9.86 1.02
C THR A 171 10.30 -9.98 0.61
N TYR A 172 11.09 -8.91 0.74
CA TYR A 172 12.51 -8.95 0.44
C TYR A 172 13.20 -10.09 1.18
N TYR A 173 13.01 -10.20 2.48
CA TYR A 173 13.64 -11.20 3.33
C TYR A 173 13.31 -12.65 2.90
N VAL A 174 12.03 -12.94 2.61
CA VAL A 174 11.64 -14.32 2.28
C VAL A 174 11.97 -14.73 0.85
N ILE A 175 12.14 -13.77 -0.09
CA ILE A 175 12.49 -14.07 -1.48
C ILE A 175 13.99 -14.14 -1.73
N MET A 176 14.81 -13.61 -0.81
CA MET A 176 16.27 -13.73 -0.89
C MET A 176 16.74 -15.18 -0.66
N PRO A 177 17.80 -15.61 -1.35
CA PRO A 177 18.41 -16.93 -1.14
C PRO A 177 18.91 -17.12 0.28
N GLU A 178 19.03 -18.38 0.71
CA GLU A 178 19.60 -18.71 2.02
C GLU A 178 21.03 -18.19 2.15
N GLY A 179 21.35 -17.64 3.32
CA GLY A 179 22.66 -16.99 3.56
C GLY A 179 22.72 -15.49 3.22
N TYR A 180 21.72 -14.96 2.48
CA TYR A 180 21.67 -13.54 2.06
C TYR A 180 20.45 -12.79 2.60
N LYS A 181 19.73 -13.37 3.53
CA LYS A 181 18.51 -12.82 4.13
C LYS A 181 18.80 -11.75 5.17
N THR A 182 19.12 -10.55 4.70
CA THR A 182 19.38 -9.41 5.60
C THR A 182 18.72 -8.16 5.05
N VAL A 183 17.80 -7.58 5.83
CA VAL A 183 17.17 -6.30 5.50
C VAL A 183 18.17 -5.18 5.80
N ASN A 184 18.72 -4.58 4.77
CA ASN A 184 19.66 -3.47 4.88
C ASN A 184 18.96 -2.11 4.98
N ALA A 185 19.75 -1.04 5.15
CA ALA A 185 19.22 0.33 5.28
C ALA A 185 18.47 0.80 4.02
N GLU A 186 18.90 0.40 2.84
CA GLU A 186 18.25 0.78 1.58
C GLU A 186 16.86 0.15 1.45
N VAL A 187 16.74 -1.14 1.77
CA VAL A 187 15.44 -1.82 1.81
C VAL A 187 14.51 -1.12 2.80
N MET A 188 15.01 -0.72 3.97
CA MET A 188 14.21 0.01 4.96
C MET A 188 13.80 1.40 4.45
N MET A 189 14.70 2.15 3.81
CA MET A 189 14.38 3.46 3.24
C MET A 189 13.33 3.34 2.13
N ALA A 190 13.45 2.37 1.24
CA ALA A 190 12.46 2.10 0.21
C ALA A 190 11.10 1.67 0.80
N ALA A 191 11.11 0.89 1.88
CA ALA A 191 9.91 0.49 2.62
C ALA A 191 9.18 1.71 3.23
N ILE A 192 9.92 2.62 3.86
CA ILE A 192 9.38 3.88 4.38
C ILE A 192 8.83 4.73 3.24
N ALA A 193 9.58 4.90 2.16
CA ALA A 193 9.14 5.65 0.98
C ALA A 193 7.84 5.07 0.39
N CYS A 194 7.74 3.76 0.27
CA CYS A 194 6.52 3.07 -0.18
C CYS A 194 5.33 3.37 0.73
N GLY A 195 5.48 3.21 2.04
CA GLY A 195 4.42 3.47 3.01
C GLY A 195 3.92 4.92 2.98
N LEU A 196 4.84 5.90 2.88
CA LEU A 196 4.48 7.32 2.77
C LEU A 196 3.66 7.61 1.49
N VAL A 197 4.06 7.03 0.35
CA VAL A 197 3.28 7.20 -0.90
C VAL A 197 1.91 6.57 -0.78
N VAL A 198 1.78 5.38 -0.20
CA VAL A 198 0.47 4.73 -0.01
C VAL A 198 -0.40 5.53 0.94
N ASP A 199 0.18 6.16 1.95
CA ASP A 199 -0.55 7.01 2.91
C ASP A 199 -1.23 8.22 2.26
N THR A 200 -0.75 8.69 1.10
CA THR A 200 -1.45 9.72 0.33
C THR A 200 -2.91 9.37 0.04
N LEU A 201 -3.22 8.07 -0.12
CA LEU A 201 -4.58 7.59 -0.35
C LEU A 201 -5.46 7.76 0.90
N LEU A 202 -4.90 7.44 2.08
CA LEU A 202 -5.58 7.64 3.36
C LEU A 202 -5.81 9.12 3.63
N VAL A 203 -4.82 9.97 3.36
CA VAL A 203 -4.93 11.43 3.50
C VAL A 203 -6.09 11.99 2.67
N VAL A 204 -6.21 11.60 1.39
CA VAL A 204 -7.33 12.04 0.53
C VAL A 204 -8.66 11.53 1.06
N ASN A 205 -8.71 10.28 1.52
CA ASN A 205 -9.91 9.68 2.08
C ASN A 205 -10.38 10.44 3.34
N ASN A 206 -9.48 10.66 4.28
CA ASN A 206 -9.76 11.39 5.52
C ASN A 206 -10.04 12.89 5.27
N PHE A 207 -9.40 13.48 4.25
CA PHE A 207 -9.68 14.88 3.87
C PHE A 207 -11.08 15.05 3.28
N ARG A 208 -11.53 14.07 2.48
CA ARG A 208 -12.91 14.05 1.94
C ARG A 208 -13.93 13.93 3.07
N ASP A 209 -13.67 13.05 4.03
CA ASP A 209 -14.63 12.67 5.07
C ASP A 209 -14.48 13.53 6.35
N ARG A 210 -13.59 14.53 6.38
CA ARG A 210 -13.18 15.28 7.58
C ARG A 210 -14.32 15.89 8.40
N ASP A 211 -15.38 16.34 7.74
CA ASP A 211 -16.51 16.94 8.43
C ASP A 211 -17.38 15.86 9.08
N ASN A 212 -17.71 14.80 8.33
CA ASN A 212 -18.42 13.63 8.85
C ASN A 212 -17.63 12.92 9.96
N ASP A 213 -16.30 12.77 9.80
CA ASP A 213 -15.42 12.19 10.81
C ASP A 213 -15.46 13.02 12.12
N ARG A 214 -15.45 14.36 12.00
CA ARG A 214 -15.53 15.26 13.16
C ARG A 214 -16.86 15.14 13.89
N GLU A 215 -17.98 15.10 13.16
CA GLU A 215 -19.32 14.93 13.71
C GLU A 215 -19.51 13.56 14.39
N ALA A 216 -18.93 12.50 13.82
CA ALA A 216 -18.90 11.16 14.40
C ALA A 216 -17.90 11.00 15.56
N GLY A 217 -17.20 12.06 15.98
CA GLY A 217 -16.19 12.01 17.04
C GLY A 217 -14.88 11.31 16.67
N LYS A 218 -14.67 11.03 15.38
CA LYS A 218 -13.48 10.35 14.87
C LYS A 218 -12.34 11.36 14.71
N ARG A 219 -11.25 11.13 15.42
CA ARG A 219 -10.08 12.02 15.52
C ARG A 219 -8.94 11.55 14.61
N THR A 220 -9.17 11.53 13.28
CA THR A 220 -8.12 11.23 12.30
C THR A 220 -6.98 12.24 12.37
N LEU A 221 -5.80 11.89 11.82
CA LEU A 221 -4.68 12.83 11.70
C LEU A 221 -5.10 14.09 10.95
N ILE A 222 -5.88 13.95 9.89
CA ILE A 222 -6.36 15.06 9.06
C ILE A 222 -7.28 15.99 9.88
N VAL A 223 -8.23 15.45 10.65
CA VAL A 223 -9.09 16.25 11.52
C VAL A 223 -8.23 17.04 12.54
N LYS A 224 -7.27 16.36 13.20
CA LYS A 224 -6.36 17.00 14.17
C LYS A 224 -5.51 18.12 13.54
N LEU A 225 -4.98 17.88 12.34
CA LEU A 225 -4.18 18.87 11.60
C LEU A 225 -4.99 20.10 11.22
N ILE A 226 -6.21 19.89 10.71
CA ILE A 226 -7.10 20.96 10.28
C ILE A 226 -7.57 21.78 11.48
N ASP A 227 -7.96 21.15 12.57
CA ASP A 227 -8.41 21.82 13.80
C ASP A 227 -7.29 22.69 14.40
N ARG A 228 -6.02 22.28 14.28
CA ARG A 228 -4.89 23.01 14.87
C ARG A 228 -4.27 24.05 13.93
N TRP A 229 -4.18 23.78 12.63
CA TRP A 229 -3.41 24.58 11.66
C TRP A 229 -4.17 24.92 10.37
N GLY A 230 -5.47 24.60 10.31
CA GLY A 230 -6.33 24.84 9.15
C GLY A 230 -6.11 23.87 7.99
N GLU A 231 -6.99 23.94 6.98
CA GLU A 231 -7.03 23.00 5.83
C GLU A 231 -5.73 22.92 5.03
N LYS A 232 -4.96 24.01 4.98
CA LYS A 232 -3.67 24.05 4.27
C LYS A 232 -2.67 23.05 4.84
N SER A 233 -2.79 22.67 6.11
CA SER A 233 -1.91 21.68 6.73
C SER A 233 -2.10 20.27 6.14
N ALA A 234 -3.34 19.84 5.91
CA ALA A 234 -3.66 18.58 5.27
C ALA A 234 -3.17 18.55 3.81
N LEU A 235 -3.35 19.65 3.07
CA LEU A 235 -2.84 19.80 1.71
C LEU A 235 -1.30 19.73 1.64
N ARG A 236 -0.60 20.34 2.62
CA ARG A 236 0.86 20.25 2.73
C ARG A 236 1.32 18.84 3.07
N LEU A 237 0.61 18.14 3.98
CA LEU A 237 0.90 16.76 4.29
C LEU A 237 0.81 15.89 3.03
N TYR A 238 -0.27 16.02 2.23
CA TYR A 238 -0.41 15.31 0.97
C TYR A 238 0.79 15.52 0.04
N LEU A 239 1.25 16.78 -0.11
CA LEU A 239 2.43 17.09 -0.93
C LEU A 239 3.69 16.41 -0.39
N LEU A 240 3.94 16.50 0.92
CA LEU A 240 5.13 15.93 1.54
C LEU A 240 5.16 14.41 1.40
N LEU A 241 4.03 13.73 1.60
CA LEU A 241 3.91 12.29 1.47
C LEU A 241 4.18 11.76 0.05
N GLY A 242 4.14 12.60 -0.97
CA GLY A 242 4.54 12.24 -2.33
C GLY A 242 5.97 12.65 -2.69
N TYR A 243 6.41 13.84 -2.25
CA TYR A 243 7.73 14.34 -2.63
C TYR A 243 8.89 13.79 -1.78
N VAL A 244 8.66 13.53 -0.48
CA VAL A 244 9.69 12.94 0.39
C VAL A 244 10.09 11.54 -0.10
N PRO A 245 9.16 10.62 -0.39
CA PRO A 245 9.49 9.33 -0.99
C PRO A 245 10.23 9.44 -2.32
N LEU A 246 9.84 10.39 -3.16
CA LEU A 246 10.52 10.67 -4.41
C LEU A 246 11.98 11.04 -4.18
N ALA A 247 12.24 11.96 -3.23
CA ALA A 247 13.59 12.38 -2.88
C ALA A 247 14.41 11.24 -2.29
N ILE A 248 13.80 10.37 -1.47
CA ILE A 248 14.47 9.19 -0.91
C ILE A 248 14.93 8.26 -2.04
N MET A 249 14.02 7.87 -2.94
CA MET A 249 14.35 6.93 -4.02
C MET A 249 15.38 7.51 -5.00
N MET A 250 15.21 8.76 -5.41
CA MET A 250 16.21 9.44 -6.27
C MET A 250 17.56 9.53 -5.59
N GLY A 251 17.59 9.84 -4.27
CA GLY A 251 18.84 9.90 -3.49
C GLY A 251 19.55 8.55 -3.42
N MET A 252 18.81 7.46 -3.26
CA MET A 252 19.34 6.10 -3.28
C MET A 252 19.95 5.77 -4.65
N GLU A 253 19.25 6.04 -5.74
CA GLU A 253 19.75 5.76 -7.10
C GLU A 253 20.96 6.62 -7.48
N ILE A 254 20.99 7.89 -7.07
CA ILE A 254 22.16 8.76 -7.26
C ILE A 254 23.36 8.21 -6.46
N HIS A 255 23.13 7.79 -5.21
CA HIS A 255 24.18 7.19 -4.39
C HIS A 255 24.75 5.93 -5.04
N ASP A 256 23.86 5.02 -5.48
CA ASP A 256 24.26 3.79 -6.17
C ASP A 256 25.05 4.09 -7.44
N ALA A 257 24.60 5.05 -8.25
CA ALA A 257 25.28 5.44 -9.48
C ALA A 257 26.67 6.03 -9.20
N VAL A 258 26.83 6.86 -8.17
CA VAL A 258 28.12 7.44 -7.79
C VAL A 258 29.08 6.37 -7.27
N VAL A 259 28.59 5.43 -6.44
CA VAL A 259 29.44 4.37 -5.86
C VAL A 259 29.91 3.38 -6.91
N ARG A 260 29.11 3.11 -7.94
CA ARG A 260 29.39 2.11 -8.98
C ARG A 260 29.90 2.71 -10.29
N ASP A 261 30.04 4.02 -10.37
CA ASP A 261 30.41 4.75 -11.60
C ASP A 261 29.47 4.44 -12.77
N THR A 262 28.15 4.34 -12.47
CA THR A 262 27.11 4.05 -13.46
C THR A 262 26.27 5.27 -13.81
N SER A 263 25.40 5.16 -14.82
CA SER A 263 24.60 6.29 -15.29
C SER A 263 23.31 6.46 -14.49
N THR A 264 22.83 7.70 -14.38
CA THR A 264 21.54 8.06 -13.76
C THR A 264 20.42 8.28 -14.80
N PHE A 265 20.50 7.65 -15.97
CA PHE A 265 19.61 7.90 -17.11
C PHE A 265 18.12 7.61 -16.81
N ALA A 266 17.81 6.76 -15.82
CA ALA A 266 16.45 6.42 -15.44
C ALA A 266 15.80 7.47 -14.51
N LEU A 267 16.57 8.35 -13.85
CA LEU A 267 16.06 9.37 -12.94
C LEU A 267 14.95 10.28 -13.55
N PRO A 268 14.96 10.66 -14.84
CA PRO A 268 13.88 11.44 -15.42
C PRO A 268 12.49 10.81 -15.33
N LEU A 269 12.40 9.47 -15.15
CA LEU A 269 11.11 8.79 -14.96
C LEU A 269 10.39 9.28 -13.72
N TYR A 270 11.11 9.67 -12.67
CA TYR A 270 10.52 10.22 -11.45
C TYR A 270 9.78 11.55 -11.69
N ALA A 271 10.16 12.32 -12.73
CA ALA A 271 9.45 13.53 -13.10
C ALA A 271 7.99 13.25 -13.51
N VAL A 272 7.73 12.07 -14.11
CA VAL A 272 6.37 11.65 -14.45
C VAL A 272 5.50 11.56 -13.21
N TYR A 273 6.00 10.88 -12.17
CA TYR A 273 5.27 10.80 -10.89
C TYR A 273 5.13 12.18 -10.24
N ALA A 274 6.18 13.00 -10.22
CA ALA A 274 6.15 14.34 -9.64
C ALA A 274 5.06 15.22 -10.26
N VAL A 275 4.95 15.22 -11.60
CA VAL A 275 3.92 15.96 -12.33
C VAL A 275 2.53 15.44 -12.01
N MET A 276 2.34 14.11 -11.98
CA MET A 276 1.06 13.48 -11.67
C MET A 276 0.63 13.77 -10.24
N HIS A 277 1.55 13.66 -9.27
CA HIS A 277 1.28 13.96 -7.87
C HIS A 277 0.91 15.43 -7.67
N HIS A 278 1.68 16.35 -8.28
CA HIS A 278 1.38 17.78 -8.22
C HIS A 278 0.02 18.14 -8.84
N THR A 279 -0.30 17.53 -9.99
CA THR A 279 -1.60 17.72 -10.64
C THR A 279 -2.75 17.26 -9.75
N THR A 280 -2.60 16.10 -9.11
CA THR A 280 -3.59 15.56 -8.18
C THR A 280 -3.73 16.45 -6.93
N TYR A 281 -2.63 16.98 -6.41
CA TYR A 281 -2.65 17.98 -5.33
C TYR A 281 -3.44 19.24 -5.74
N ARG A 282 -3.23 19.76 -6.95
CA ARG A 282 -4.00 20.92 -7.44
C ARG A 282 -5.48 20.62 -7.54
N GLN A 283 -5.86 19.42 -8.01
CA GLN A 283 -7.25 18.97 -8.04
C GLN A 283 -7.83 18.90 -6.62
N MET A 284 -7.11 18.30 -5.66
CA MET A 284 -7.51 18.22 -4.25
C MET A 284 -7.77 19.62 -3.67
N LYS A 285 -6.85 20.56 -3.92
CA LYS A 285 -6.95 21.94 -3.46
C LYS A 285 -8.14 22.69 -4.08
N THR A 286 -8.43 22.46 -5.37
CA THR A 286 -9.51 23.15 -6.09
C THR A 286 -10.88 22.62 -5.72
N ILE A 287 -11.03 21.28 -5.65
CA ILE A 287 -12.30 20.61 -5.31
C ILE A 287 -12.64 20.84 -3.83
N ASN A 288 -11.70 20.67 -2.96
CA ASN A 288 -11.70 20.89 -1.52
C ASN A 288 -12.76 20.12 -0.71
N HIS A 289 -14.00 20.00 -1.17
CA HIS A 289 -15.12 19.38 -0.43
C HIS A 289 -15.97 18.42 -1.29
N GLY A 290 -16.59 17.47 -0.61
CA GLY A 290 -17.68 16.67 -1.17
C GLY A 290 -17.27 15.47 -1.99
N ARG A 291 -18.27 14.85 -2.63
CA ARG A 291 -18.13 13.58 -3.39
C ARG A 291 -17.18 13.67 -4.57
N GLU A 292 -16.91 14.86 -5.10
CA GLU A 292 -15.96 15.04 -6.21
C GLU A 292 -14.52 14.67 -5.84
N LEU A 293 -14.16 14.69 -4.53
CA LEU A 293 -12.88 14.19 -4.05
C LEU A 293 -12.65 12.70 -4.32
N ASN A 294 -13.69 11.93 -4.68
CA ASN A 294 -13.52 10.55 -5.17
C ASN A 294 -12.73 10.49 -6.49
N ARG A 295 -12.74 11.56 -7.30
CA ARG A 295 -11.88 11.66 -8.49
C ARG A 295 -10.40 11.79 -8.10
N VAL A 296 -10.12 12.60 -7.07
CA VAL A 296 -8.79 12.75 -6.49
C VAL A 296 -8.30 11.44 -5.89
N LEU A 297 -9.17 10.72 -5.17
CA LEU A 297 -8.88 9.39 -4.62
C LEU A 297 -8.49 8.41 -5.74
N GLY A 298 -9.23 8.38 -6.85
CA GLY A 298 -8.90 7.56 -8.02
C GLY A 298 -7.58 7.95 -8.68
N SER A 299 -7.31 9.24 -8.81
CA SER A 299 -6.03 9.76 -9.35
C SER A 299 -4.86 9.41 -8.43
N THR A 300 -5.04 9.51 -7.11
CA THR A 300 -4.02 9.14 -6.11
C THR A 300 -3.72 7.64 -6.17
N ALA A 301 -4.73 6.77 -6.24
CA ALA A 301 -4.53 5.32 -6.39
C ALA A 301 -3.73 4.98 -7.66
N ARG A 302 -4.04 5.62 -8.79
CA ARG A 302 -3.26 5.49 -10.02
C ARG A 302 -1.82 5.97 -9.84
N ASN A 303 -1.61 7.11 -9.18
CA ASN A 303 -0.27 7.67 -8.95
C ASN A 303 0.59 6.73 -8.09
N ILE A 304 0.01 6.10 -7.05
CA ILE A 304 0.68 5.08 -6.23
C ILE A 304 1.15 3.91 -7.11
N PHE A 305 0.28 3.40 -7.97
CA PHE A 305 0.63 2.30 -8.87
C PHE A 305 1.77 2.69 -9.82
N ILE A 306 1.68 3.86 -10.45
CA ILE A 306 2.71 4.38 -11.36
C ILE A 306 4.03 4.62 -10.61
N TYR A 307 3.98 5.15 -9.39
CA TYR A 307 5.17 5.25 -8.54
C TYR A 307 5.87 3.90 -8.36
N GLY A 308 5.11 2.86 -7.99
CA GLY A 308 5.66 1.52 -7.84
C GLY A 308 6.29 0.97 -9.12
N GLN A 309 5.66 1.23 -10.30
CA GLN A 309 6.22 0.85 -11.60
C GLN A 309 7.51 1.63 -11.93
N ILE A 310 7.54 2.93 -11.65
CA ILE A 310 8.74 3.76 -11.86
C ILE A 310 9.87 3.25 -10.99
N VAL A 311 9.65 3.07 -9.68
CA VAL A 311 10.68 2.55 -8.76
C VAL A 311 11.18 1.18 -9.21
N PHE A 312 10.28 0.28 -9.60
CA PHE A 312 10.66 -1.03 -10.13
C PHE A 312 11.54 -0.90 -11.38
N LEU A 313 11.11 -0.10 -12.34
CA LEU A 313 11.82 0.08 -13.61
C LEU A 313 13.18 0.76 -13.42
N THR A 314 13.25 1.80 -12.60
CA THR A 314 14.52 2.53 -12.40
C THR A 314 15.55 1.65 -11.71
N ILE A 315 15.15 0.87 -10.70
CA ILE A 315 16.04 -0.09 -10.05
C ILE A 315 16.49 -1.17 -11.06
N VAL A 316 15.54 -1.77 -11.82
CA VAL A 316 15.89 -2.85 -12.76
C VAL A 316 16.74 -2.35 -13.91
N LEU A 317 16.43 -1.19 -14.48
CA LEU A 317 17.22 -0.59 -15.56
C LEU A 317 18.61 -0.18 -15.06
N GLY A 318 18.73 0.28 -13.81
CA GLY A 318 20.00 0.70 -13.21
C GLY A 318 21.05 -0.41 -13.19
N PHE A 319 20.66 -1.67 -12.94
CA PHE A 319 21.60 -2.79 -12.95
C PHE A 319 21.62 -3.56 -14.29
N ALA A 320 20.50 -3.60 -15.03
CA ALA A 320 20.44 -4.36 -16.28
C ALA A 320 21.18 -3.70 -17.44
N LEU A 321 21.43 -2.39 -17.37
CA LEU A 321 22.12 -1.61 -18.41
C LEU A 321 23.53 -1.19 -17.99
N GLU A 322 24.09 -1.80 -16.95
CA GLU A 322 25.54 -1.74 -16.62
C GLU A 322 26.39 -2.45 -17.68
N ILE A 323 25.99 -2.40 -18.97
CA ILE A 323 26.73 -2.94 -20.11
C ILE A 323 27.66 -1.88 -20.66
#